data_412a8d4e871ec0071291a41efd922b39
#
_entry.id   412a8d4e871ec0071291a41efd922b39
#
_cell.length_a   1.000
_cell.length_b   1.000
_cell.length_c   1.000
_cell.angle_alpha   90.00
_cell.angle_beta   90.00
_cell.angle_gamma   90.00
#
_symmetry.space_group_name_H-M   'P 1'
#
loop_
_entity.id
_entity.type
_entity.pdbx_description
1 polymer ?
#
loop_
_entity_poly.entity_id
_entity_poly.type
_entity_poly.pdbx_seq_one_letter_code
_entity_poly.pdbx_strand_id
1 'polypeptide(L)'
;RDLVRSRGLGDVYKRQIAALLIWLTATQLNVKTETAVVTHGENSTAAFAPGDSVSILTWNVGYAGLGEESDFFMDGGKQVRAPSKAVVEKNMDGIVSTVKDLNADFTFLQEIEADPSTRSYGIEEAERMRAETGRDSAHARNYKCDFVPYPIPPIGKVSSGIMTLSSAPIAAAERIALPSPFKWPVSVANLKRCLMPVYIDLEGTDAQLVLVNLHLEAYDDGEGKAAQTAALKSFLEQEYAKGNYVIAGGDFNQTFPGGLDKYPIKNDDLWTP
;
A
#
# COMPACT_ATOMS: atom_id res chain seq x y z
N ARG A 1 7.62 48.23 -21.51
CA ARG A 1 8.36 47.70 -20.32
C ARG A 1 7.60 46.57 -19.61
N ASP A 2 6.28 46.62 -19.50
CA ASP A 2 5.48 45.61 -18.77
C ASP A 2 5.37 44.26 -19.48
N LEU A 3 5.31 44.23 -20.80
CA LEU A 3 5.27 43.00 -21.63
C LEU A 3 6.55 42.18 -21.57
N VAL A 4 7.71 42.82 -21.40
CA VAL A 4 9.01 42.15 -21.26
C VAL A 4 9.16 41.56 -19.87
N ARG A 5 8.62 42.24 -18.85
CA ARG A 5 8.61 41.77 -17.46
C ARG A 5 7.69 40.58 -17.26
N SER A 6 6.51 40.57 -17.91
CA SER A 6 5.57 39.44 -17.86
C SER A 6 6.11 38.19 -18.58
N ARG A 7 6.82 38.35 -19.71
CA ARG A 7 7.51 37.24 -20.40
C ARG A 7 8.62 36.65 -19.55
N GLY A 8 9.42 37.45 -18.88
CA GLY A 8 10.49 36.99 -17.99
C GLY A 8 9.97 36.21 -16.78
N LEU A 9 8.88 36.64 -16.16
CA LEU A 9 8.23 35.91 -15.06
C LEU A 9 7.67 34.56 -15.53
N GLY A 10 6.99 34.52 -16.70
CA GLY A 10 6.47 33.27 -17.26
C GLY A 10 7.58 32.24 -17.54
N ASP A 11 8.73 32.67 -18.00
CA ASP A 11 9.88 31.79 -18.27
C ASP A 11 10.54 31.27 -16.98
N VAL A 12 10.55 32.05 -15.91
CA VAL A 12 11.02 31.62 -14.58
C VAL A 12 10.12 30.50 -14.04
N TYR A 13 8.79 30.67 -14.06
CA TYR A 13 7.85 29.65 -13.61
C TYR A 13 7.96 28.36 -14.43
N LYS A 14 8.09 28.46 -15.76
CA LYS A 14 8.29 27.27 -16.61
C LYS A 14 9.55 26.50 -16.23
N ARG A 15 10.67 27.20 -15.99
CA ARG A 15 11.92 26.58 -15.54
C ARG A 15 11.78 25.91 -14.18
N GLN A 16 11.08 26.53 -13.23
CA GLN A 16 10.82 25.95 -11.91
C GLN A 16 9.96 24.69 -11.99
N ILE A 17 8.88 24.72 -12.78
CA ILE A 17 8.04 23.54 -13.03
C ILE A 17 8.85 22.43 -13.71
N ALA A 18 9.65 22.77 -14.74
CA ALA A 18 10.50 21.80 -15.41
C ALA A 18 11.53 21.17 -14.46
N ALA A 19 12.19 21.98 -13.64
CA ALA A 19 13.15 21.51 -12.64
C ALA A 19 12.47 20.58 -11.60
N LEU A 20 11.29 20.94 -11.13
CA LEU A 20 10.49 20.11 -10.22
C LEU A 20 10.14 18.75 -10.87
N LEU A 21 9.62 18.77 -12.10
CA LEU A 21 9.27 17.55 -12.82
C LEU A 21 10.49 16.65 -13.07
N ILE A 22 11.64 17.23 -13.43
CA ILE A 22 12.90 16.49 -13.61
C ILE A 22 13.31 15.83 -12.29
N TRP A 23 13.31 16.60 -11.20
CA TRP A 23 13.65 16.08 -9.87
C TRP A 23 12.73 14.97 -9.43
N LEU A 24 11.41 15.16 -9.52
CA LEU A 24 10.42 14.13 -9.16
C LEU A 24 10.54 12.89 -10.06
N THR A 25 10.82 13.07 -11.36
CA THR A 25 11.03 11.95 -12.29
C THR A 25 12.29 11.15 -11.93
N ALA A 26 13.36 11.84 -11.52
CA ALA A 26 14.61 11.19 -11.13
C ALA A 26 14.51 10.45 -9.78
N THR A 27 13.66 10.93 -8.86
CA THR A 27 13.52 10.39 -7.49
C THR A 27 12.30 9.50 -7.29
N GLN A 28 11.43 9.36 -8.30
CA GLN A 28 10.25 8.51 -8.20
C GLN A 28 10.59 7.04 -7.93
N LEU A 29 9.64 6.33 -7.35
CA LEU A 29 9.71 4.89 -7.23
C LEU A 29 9.70 4.27 -8.64
N ASN A 30 10.85 3.76 -9.09
CA ASN A 30 10.99 3.08 -10.37
C ASN A 30 11.33 1.62 -10.12
N VAL A 31 10.32 0.85 -9.73
CA VAL A 31 10.48 -0.55 -9.37
C VAL A 31 9.89 -1.45 -10.42
N LYS A 32 10.62 -2.50 -10.67
CA LYS A 32 10.20 -3.69 -11.41
C LYS A 32 9.83 -4.78 -10.40
N THR A 33 9.60 -5.98 -10.89
CA THR A 33 9.58 -7.18 -10.04
C THR A 33 10.97 -7.35 -9.41
N GLU A 34 10.99 -7.48 -8.08
CA GLU A 34 12.21 -7.57 -7.28
C GLU A 34 11.95 -8.40 -6.01
N THR A 35 13.01 -8.88 -5.37
CA THR A 35 12.91 -9.49 -4.05
C THR A 35 12.49 -8.42 -3.03
N ALA A 36 11.43 -8.71 -2.26
CA ALA A 36 11.02 -7.85 -1.17
C ALA A 36 11.92 -8.06 0.05
N VAL A 37 12.09 -7.01 0.85
CA VAL A 37 12.88 -7.10 2.07
C VAL A 37 12.08 -7.89 3.11
N VAL A 38 12.67 -9.00 3.58
CA VAL A 38 12.17 -9.79 4.71
C VAL A 38 12.97 -9.39 5.95
N THR A 39 12.28 -9.14 7.04
CA THR A 39 12.88 -8.91 8.35
C THR A 39 12.35 -9.98 9.31
N HIS A 40 13.26 -10.79 9.86
CA HIS A 40 12.91 -11.84 10.79
C HIS A 40 12.69 -11.29 12.20
N GLY A 41 11.69 -11.87 12.86
CA GLY A 41 11.31 -11.54 14.24
C GLY A 41 11.43 -12.76 15.15
N GLU A 42 11.52 -12.52 16.45
CA GLU A 42 11.67 -13.60 17.44
C GLU A 42 10.36 -14.37 17.71
N ASN A 43 9.21 -13.81 17.33
CA ASN A 43 7.88 -14.38 17.58
C ASN A 43 7.30 -15.18 16.41
N SER A 44 8.09 -15.46 15.36
CA SER A 44 7.66 -16.24 14.19
C SER A 44 8.13 -17.67 14.29
N THR A 45 7.48 -18.44 15.14
CA THR A 45 7.85 -19.82 15.44
C THR A 45 6.78 -20.84 15.08
N ALA A 46 5.62 -20.41 14.55
CA ALA A 46 4.58 -21.32 14.11
C ALA A 46 5.05 -22.15 12.90
N ALA A 47 4.55 -23.37 12.82
CA ALA A 47 4.73 -24.26 11.68
C ALA A 47 3.36 -24.71 11.20
N PHE A 48 3.19 -24.84 9.91
CA PHE A 48 1.93 -25.24 9.28
C PHE A 48 2.17 -26.45 8.36
N ALA A 49 1.16 -27.30 8.26
CA ALA A 49 1.13 -28.44 7.35
C ALA A 49 -0.13 -28.38 6.46
N PRO A 50 -0.15 -29.09 5.32
CA PRO A 50 -1.36 -29.19 4.51
C PRO A 50 -2.56 -29.71 5.31
N GLY A 51 -3.65 -28.97 5.29
CA GLY A 51 -4.87 -29.28 6.05
C GLY A 51 -5.06 -28.46 7.31
N ASP A 52 -4.05 -27.76 7.76
CA ASP A 52 -4.19 -26.82 8.88
C ASP A 52 -5.07 -25.63 8.52
N SER A 53 -5.78 -25.11 9.53
CA SER A 53 -6.51 -23.87 9.41
C SER A 53 -5.58 -22.70 9.72
N VAL A 54 -5.66 -21.65 8.91
CA VAL A 54 -4.92 -20.40 9.13
C VAL A 54 -5.88 -19.23 9.26
N SER A 55 -5.54 -18.29 10.13
CA SER A 55 -6.26 -17.03 10.31
C SER A 55 -5.53 -15.89 9.61
N ILE A 56 -6.28 -15.06 8.89
CA ILE A 56 -5.72 -13.91 8.16
C ILE A 56 -6.50 -12.65 8.53
N LEU A 57 -5.76 -11.63 8.98
CA LEU A 57 -6.25 -10.26 9.11
C LEU A 57 -5.83 -9.48 7.86
N THR A 58 -6.76 -8.78 7.23
CA THR A 58 -6.43 -7.79 6.20
C THR A 58 -6.99 -6.42 6.58
N TRP A 59 -6.18 -5.36 6.48
CA TRP A 59 -6.57 -4.03 6.89
C TRP A 59 -5.78 -2.94 6.12
N ASN A 60 -6.51 -2.09 5.38
CA ASN A 60 -5.96 -0.83 4.89
C ASN A 60 -5.95 0.15 6.08
N VAL A 61 -4.78 0.51 6.57
CA VAL A 61 -4.59 1.33 7.78
C VAL A 61 -4.55 2.83 7.51
N GLY A 62 -4.69 3.24 6.22
CA GLY A 62 -4.77 4.65 5.84
C GLY A 62 -3.64 5.49 6.42
N TYR A 63 -2.39 5.00 6.37
CA TYR A 63 -1.21 5.67 6.96
C TYR A 63 -1.45 6.25 8.38
N ALA A 64 -2.24 5.53 9.19
CA ALA A 64 -2.70 5.93 10.52
C ALA A 64 -3.29 7.36 10.58
N GLY A 65 -3.66 7.91 9.42
CA GLY A 65 -4.14 9.28 9.27
C GLY A 65 -5.63 9.43 9.05
N LEU A 66 -6.35 8.32 8.77
CA LEU A 66 -7.77 8.30 8.39
C LEU A 66 -8.64 7.72 9.52
N GLY A 67 -8.50 8.25 10.73
CA GLY A 67 -9.31 7.89 11.88
C GLY A 67 -10.59 8.72 12.01
N GLU A 68 -11.26 8.61 13.15
CA GLU A 68 -12.53 9.29 13.47
C GLU A 68 -12.42 10.83 13.33
N GLU A 69 -11.24 11.39 13.60
CA GLU A 69 -10.98 12.84 13.51
C GLU A 69 -10.63 13.29 12.08
N SER A 70 -10.67 12.41 11.09
CA SER A 70 -10.30 12.73 9.71
C SER A 70 -11.46 13.39 8.96
N ASP A 71 -11.15 14.47 8.26
CA ASP A 71 -12.01 15.14 7.27
C ASP A 71 -11.31 15.12 5.91
N PHE A 72 -11.11 13.89 5.36
CA PHE A 72 -10.21 13.67 4.24
C PHE A 72 -10.76 14.21 2.92
N PHE A 73 -9.92 14.92 2.17
CA PHE A 73 -10.34 15.64 0.97
C PHE A 73 -10.86 14.73 -0.17
N MET A 74 -10.41 13.48 -0.24
CA MET A 74 -10.89 12.54 -1.26
C MET A 74 -12.26 11.96 -0.93
N ASP A 75 -12.70 12.07 0.32
CA ASP A 75 -14.03 11.67 0.79
C ASP A 75 -14.97 12.89 0.92
N GLY A 76 -14.70 13.97 0.17
CA GLY A 76 -15.49 15.20 0.21
C GLY A 76 -15.11 16.18 1.33
N GLY A 77 -14.12 15.86 2.16
CA GLY A 77 -13.62 16.71 3.22
C GLY A 77 -12.61 17.77 2.75
N LYS A 78 -11.87 18.36 3.70
CA LYS A 78 -10.92 19.45 3.44
C LYS A 78 -9.49 19.16 3.88
N GLN A 79 -9.29 18.15 4.73
CA GLN A 79 -7.98 17.83 5.26
C GLN A 79 -7.19 16.93 4.29
N VAL A 80 -5.92 17.26 4.16
CA VAL A 80 -4.99 16.53 3.27
C VAL A 80 -4.23 15.42 4.02
N ARG A 81 -4.18 15.53 5.35
CA ARG A 81 -3.52 14.62 6.28
C ARG A 81 -4.17 14.73 7.65
N ALA A 82 -3.84 13.82 8.55
CA ALA A 82 -4.30 13.88 9.94
C ALA A 82 -4.08 15.28 10.57
N PRO A 83 -4.94 15.69 11.52
CA PRO A 83 -4.85 17.01 12.14
C PRO A 83 -3.51 17.29 12.85
N SER A 84 -2.88 16.25 13.39
CA SER A 84 -1.60 16.41 14.12
C SER A 84 -0.85 15.09 14.21
N LYS A 85 0.43 15.18 14.60
CA LYS A 85 1.26 14.01 14.91
C LYS A 85 0.65 13.14 16.02
N ALA A 86 0.09 13.78 17.06
CA ALA A 86 -0.51 13.07 18.19
C ALA A 86 -1.72 12.20 17.76
N VAL A 87 -2.48 12.65 16.75
CA VAL A 87 -3.57 11.84 16.18
C VAL A 87 -3.03 10.61 15.48
N VAL A 88 -1.97 10.76 14.67
CA VAL A 88 -1.33 9.62 13.99
C VAL A 88 -0.74 8.65 15.02
N GLU A 89 -0.09 9.14 16.07
CA GLU A 89 0.43 8.31 17.17
C GLU A 89 -0.68 7.54 17.86
N LYS A 90 -1.78 8.20 18.25
CA LYS A 90 -2.98 7.58 18.85
C LYS A 90 -3.56 6.48 17.94
N ASN A 91 -3.73 6.79 16.66
CA ASN A 91 -4.27 5.83 15.70
C ASN A 91 -3.33 4.63 15.55
N MET A 92 -2.02 4.87 15.47
CA MET A 92 -1.02 3.82 15.37
C MET A 92 -1.00 2.93 16.62
N ASP A 93 -1.18 3.50 17.84
CA ASP A 93 -1.38 2.74 19.07
C ASP A 93 -2.57 1.78 18.97
N GLY A 94 -3.70 2.28 18.45
CA GLY A 94 -4.90 1.50 18.23
C GLY A 94 -4.72 0.40 17.20
N ILE A 95 -4.05 0.69 16.08
CA ILE A 95 -3.76 -0.28 15.02
C ILE A 95 -2.89 -1.41 15.55
N VAL A 96 -1.79 -1.09 16.23
CA VAL A 96 -0.90 -2.09 16.83
C VAL A 96 -1.61 -2.95 17.86
N SER A 97 -2.37 -2.31 18.77
CA SER A 97 -3.17 -3.04 19.78
C SER A 97 -4.13 -4.01 19.11
N THR A 98 -4.88 -3.56 18.11
CA THR A 98 -5.85 -4.40 17.39
C THR A 98 -5.18 -5.59 16.71
N VAL A 99 -4.03 -5.39 16.05
CA VAL A 99 -3.27 -6.48 15.40
C VAL A 99 -2.79 -7.49 16.45
N LYS A 100 -2.33 -7.03 17.61
CA LYS A 100 -1.87 -7.91 18.70
C LYS A 100 -3.04 -8.65 19.36
N ASP A 101 -4.17 -7.98 19.58
CA ASP A 101 -5.35 -8.57 20.24
C ASP A 101 -6.03 -9.63 19.35
N LEU A 102 -6.15 -9.38 18.05
CA LEU A 102 -6.67 -10.34 17.08
C LEU A 102 -5.72 -11.52 16.86
N ASN A 103 -4.43 -11.30 17.00
CA ASN A 103 -3.38 -12.31 16.96
C ASN A 103 -3.51 -13.32 15.80
N ALA A 104 -3.95 -12.86 14.62
CA ALA A 104 -4.08 -13.70 13.44
C ALA A 104 -2.73 -14.29 13.02
N ASP A 105 -2.71 -15.47 12.43
CA ASP A 105 -1.47 -16.12 11.96
C ASP A 105 -0.75 -15.26 10.95
N PHE A 106 -1.49 -14.61 10.06
CA PHE A 106 -0.96 -13.71 9.06
C PHE A 106 -1.74 -12.38 9.06
N THR A 107 -1.02 -11.27 8.86
CA THR A 107 -1.64 -9.94 8.80
C THR A 107 -1.20 -9.22 7.54
N PHE A 108 -2.15 -8.80 6.72
CA PHE A 108 -1.93 -8.01 5.50
C PHE A 108 -2.33 -6.57 5.75
N LEU A 109 -1.37 -5.66 5.75
CA LEU A 109 -1.60 -4.23 5.92
C LEU A 109 -1.38 -3.52 4.59
N GLN A 110 -2.22 -2.55 4.28
CA GLN A 110 -2.10 -1.66 3.14
C GLN A 110 -1.99 -0.22 3.64
N GLU A 111 -1.39 0.64 2.83
CA GLU A 111 -1.14 2.06 3.14
C GLU A 111 -0.33 2.30 4.42
N ILE A 112 0.63 1.45 4.72
CA ILE A 112 1.53 1.62 5.86
C ILE A 112 2.80 2.37 5.43
N GLU A 113 3.15 3.45 6.14
CA GLU A 113 4.35 4.25 5.84
C GLU A 113 5.63 3.51 6.25
N ALA A 114 6.56 3.39 5.29
CA ALA A 114 7.83 2.69 5.48
C ALA A 114 8.98 3.60 5.91
N ASP A 115 8.95 4.86 5.46
CA ASP A 115 9.96 5.87 5.78
C ASP A 115 9.28 7.12 6.31
N PRO A 116 10.02 8.00 6.99
CA PRO A 116 9.49 9.29 7.44
C PRO A 116 8.86 10.07 6.31
N SER A 117 7.57 10.37 6.42
CA SER A 117 6.79 11.11 5.43
C SER A 117 6.18 12.38 6.03
N THR A 118 5.76 13.30 5.16
CA THR A 118 5.02 14.50 5.61
C THR A 118 3.63 14.10 6.09
N ARG A 119 3.04 13.09 5.44
CA ARG A 119 1.69 12.61 5.70
C ARG A 119 1.55 11.97 7.08
N SER A 120 2.54 11.18 7.51
CA SER A 120 2.58 10.53 8.81
C SER A 120 3.35 11.32 9.88
N TYR A 121 3.68 12.60 9.63
CA TYR A 121 4.47 13.43 10.55
C TYR A 121 5.82 12.82 10.95
N GLY A 122 6.41 12.03 10.05
CA GLY A 122 7.69 11.38 10.27
C GLY A 122 7.63 10.09 11.10
N ILE A 123 6.44 9.54 11.35
CA ILE A 123 6.29 8.25 12.02
C ILE A 123 6.59 7.13 11.02
N GLU A 124 7.47 6.22 11.40
CA GLU A 124 7.84 5.01 10.65
C GLU A 124 6.92 3.86 11.07
N GLU A 125 5.73 3.81 10.48
CA GLU A 125 4.65 2.93 10.92
C GLU A 125 4.99 1.45 10.76
N ALA A 126 5.61 1.09 9.62
CA ALA A 126 6.01 -0.29 9.35
C ALA A 126 7.07 -0.78 10.33
N GLU A 127 8.07 0.07 10.66
CA GLU A 127 9.09 -0.26 11.66
C GLU A 127 8.48 -0.42 13.05
N ARG A 128 7.57 0.48 13.43
CA ARG A 128 6.86 0.39 14.69
C ARG A 128 6.04 -0.89 14.80
N MET A 129 5.27 -1.23 13.76
CA MET A 129 4.48 -2.47 13.70
C MET A 129 5.36 -3.70 13.87
N ARG A 130 6.51 -3.76 13.16
CA ARG A 130 7.48 -4.84 13.26
C ARG A 130 8.04 -4.97 14.68
N ALA A 131 8.51 -3.85 15.26
CA ALA A 131 9.14 -3.84 16.57
C ALA A 131 8.17 -4.26 17.69
N GLU A 132 6.91 -3.81 17.64
CA GLU A 132 5.94 -4.09 18.68
C GLU A 132 5.28 -5.47 18.57
N THR A 133 5.27 -6.09 17.38
CA THR A 133 4.78 -7.47 17.21
C THR A 133 5.88 -8.52 17.34
N GLY A 134 7.11 -8.17 17.02
CA GLY A 134 8.25 -9.10 17.01
C GLY A 134 8.10 -10.23 15.99
N ARG A 135 7.24 -10.09 14.99
CA ARG A 135 6.96 -11.10 13.95
C ARG A 135 7.84 -10.92 12.72
N ASP A 136 8.05 -12.00 11.99
CA ASP A 136 8.56 -11.91 10.63
C ASP A 136 7.69 -10.98 9.81
N SER A 137 8.33 -10.18 8.98
CA SER A 137 7.62 -9.22 8.15
C SER A 137 8.24 -9.10 6.76
N ALA A 138 7.40 -8.91 5.76
CA ALA A 138 7.79 -8.47 4.44
C ALA A 138 7.13 -7.11 4.14
N HIS A 139 7.85 -6.23 3.47
CA HIS A 139 7.34 -4.92 3.08
C HIS A 139 7.69 -4.61 1.62
N ALA A 140 6.70 -4.14 0.86
CA ALA A 140 6.87 -3.67 -0.51
C ALA A 140 6.31 -2.27 -0.68
N ARG A 141 7.19 -1.32 -1.06
CA ARG A 141 6.73 0.04 -1.39
C ARG A 141 5.90 0.04 -2.66
N ASN A 142 4.76 0.71 -2.61
CA ASN A 142 3.93 0.97 -3.78
C ASN A 142 3.65 2.46 -4.01
N TYR A 143 4.01 3.33 -3.05
CA TYR A 143 3.91 4.77 -3.19
C TYR A 143 5.14 5.44 -2.59
N LYS A 144 5.96 6.06 -3.45
CA LYS A 144 7.05 6.92 -3.03
C LYS A 144 7.11 8.12 -3.95
N CYS A 145 6.96 9.30 -3.37
CA CYS A 145 7.13 10.58 -4.04
C CYS A 145 7.69 11.59 -3.03
N ASP A 146 8.78 12.26 -3.39
CA ASP A 146 9.43 13.21 -2.48
C ASP A 146 8.63 14.49 -2.29
N PHE A 147 7.71 14.79 -3.22
CA PHE A 147 6.79 15.91 -3.10
C PHE A 147 5.56 15.72 -3.98
N VAL A 148 4.42 15.44 -3.37
CA VAL A 148 3.10 15.44 -4.01
C VAL A 148 2.51 16.85 -3.91
N PRO A 149 2.41 17.60 -5.02
CA PRO A 149 2.09 19.04 -4.99
C PRO A 149 0.60 19.35 -4.80
N TYR A 150 -0.25 18.36 -4.88
CA TYR A 150 -1.71 18.50 -4.82
C TYR A 150 -2.29 17.66 -3.70
N PRO A 151 -3.41 18.07 -3.07
CA PRO A 151 -4.12 19.34 -3.24
C PRO A 151 -3.37 20.54 -2.62
N ILE A 152 -4.05 21.63 -2.31
CA ILE A 152 -3.46 22.77 -1.60
C ILE A 152 -4.14 22.88 -0.23
N PRO A 153 -3.37 22.76 0.88
CA PRO A 153 -1.91 22.56 0.98
C PRO A 153 -1.46 21.21 0.42
N PRO A 154 -0.19 21.08 -0.05
CA PRO A 154 0.30 19.85 -0.66
C PRO A 154 0.39 18.69 0.35
N ILE A 155 0.21 17.47 -0.13
CA ILE A 155 0.45 16.26 0.67
C ILE A 155 1.92 16.22 1.13
N GLY A 156 2.84 16.63 0.26
CA GLY A 156 4.28 16.61 0.53
C GLY A 156 4.90 15.25 0.27
N LYS A 157 5.91 14.87 1.06
CA LYS A 157 6.59 13.59 0.92
C LYS A 157 5.70 12.43 1.38
N VAL A 158 5.68 11.35 0.62
CA VAL A 158 5.02 10.08 0.94
C VAL A 158 5.97 8.91 0.70
N SER A 159 5.87 7.86 1.52
CA SER A 159 6.64 6.62 1.35
C SER A 159 5.91 5.46 1.99
N SER A 160 4.88 4.96 1.34
CA SER A 160 4.04 3.88 1.86
C SER A 160 4.05 2.64 0.97
N GLY A 161 3.51 1.56 1.51
CA GLY A 161 3.44 0.29 0.82
C GLY A 161 2.42 -0.65 1.42
N ILE A 162 2.67 -1.92 1.16
CA ILE A 162 1.96 -3.04 1.75
C ILE A 162 2.92 -3.84 2.62
N MET A 163 2.43 -4.36 3.75
CA MET A 163 3.21 -5.12 4.71
C MET A 163 2.49 -6.42 5.07
N THR A 164 3.24 -7.51 5.14
CA THR A 164 2.74 -8.79 5.66
C THR A 164 3.50 -9.13 6.93
N LEU A 165 2.76 -9.44 8.00
CA LEU A 165 3.32 -10.04 9.21
C LEU A 165 2.97 -11.52 9.23
N SER A 166 3.88 -12.35 9.73
CA SER A 166 3.73 -13.80 9.80
C SER A 166 4.05 -14.32 11.19
N SER A 167 3.27 -15.29 11.67
CA SER A 167 3.59 -16.08 12.87
C SER A 167 4.56 -17.23 12.56
N ALA A 168 4.70 -17.59 11.28
CA ALA A 168 5.69 -18.58 10.81
C ALA A 168 6.89 -17.88 10.16
N PRO A 169 8.06 -18.51 10.10
CA PRO A 169 9.20 -17.98 9.38
C PRO A 169 8.88 -17.73 7.90
N ILE A 170 9.26 -16.56 7.40
CA ILE A 170 9.13 -16.21 5.98
C ILE A 170 10.35 -16.74 5.24
N ALA A 171 10.15 -17.70 4.32
CA ALA A 171 11.23 -18.26 3.49
C ALA A 171 11.68 -17.26 2.41
N ALA A 172 10.73 -16.57 1.77
CA ALA A 172 11.02 -15.59 0.74
C ALA A 172 9.83 -14.61 0.59
N ALA A 173 10.09 -13.46 0.00
CA ALA A 173 9.05 -12.54 -0.45
C ALA A 173 9.49 -11.82 -1.73
N GLU A 174 8.52 -11.47 -2.56
CA GLU A 174 8.75 -10.76 -3.81
C GLU A 174 7.82 -9.54 -3.91
N ARG A 175 8.27 -8.54 -4.67
CA ARG A 175 7.45 -7.44 -5.12
C ARG A 175 7.23 -7.57 -6.62
N ILE A 176 6.02 -7.86 -7.05
CA ILE A 176 5.65 -8.01 -8.46
C ILE A 176 4.94 -6.74 -8.90
N ALA A 177 5.56 -5.98 -9.81
CA ALA A 177 4.99 -4.75 -10.32
C ALA A 177 3.71 -5.03 -11.13
N LEU A 178 2.66 -4.27 -10.86
CA LEU A 178 1.41 -4.32 -11.60
C LEU A 178 1.37 -3.26 -12.71
N PRO A 179 0.58 -3.47 -13.78
CA PRO A 179 0.34 -2.44 -14.79
C PRO A 179 -0.18 -1.14 -14.17
N SER A 180 0.32 0.01 -14.65
CA SER A 180 -0.15 1.33 -14.24
C SER A 180 -0.92 1.98 -15.37
N PRO A 181 -2.14 2.50 -15.14
CA PRO A 181 -2.92 3.22 -16.15
C PRO A 181 -2.36 4.63 -16.40
N PHE A 182 -1.56 5.15 -15.46
CA PHE A 182 -1.08 6.53 -15.51
C PHE A 182 0.18 6.70 -16.35
N LYS A 183 0.16 7.71 -17.22
CA LYS A 183 1.32 8.12 -18.04
C LYS A 183 2.06 9.28 -17.39
N TRP A 184 3.34 9.49 -17.81
CA TRP A 184 4.08 10.66 -17.44
C TRP A 184 3.38 11.95 -17.95
N PRO A 185 3.32 13.06 -17.19
CA PRO A 185 3.95 13.25 -15.86
C PRO A 185 3.11 12.77 -14.67
N VAL A 186 1.85 12.42 -14.86
CA VAL A 186 0.90 12.04 -13.79
C VAL A 186 1.41 10.84 -12.99
N SER A 187 2.00 9.86 -13.69
CA SER A 187 2.56 8.66 -13.07
C SER A 187 3.66 8.93 -12.02
N VAL A 188 4.32 10.09 -12.06
CA VAL A 188 5.41 10.42 -11.12
C VAL A 188 4.91 10.53 -9.68
N ALA A 189 3.73 11.10 -9.49
CA ALA A 189 3.11 11.31 -8.19
C ALA A 189 2.00 10.30 -7.87
N ASN A 190 1.89 9.21 -8.62
CA ASN A 190 0.91 8.16 -8.42
C ASN A 190 1.54 6.86 -7.89
N LEU A 191 0.68 6.01 -7.33
CA LEU A 191 1.07 4.72 -6.80
C LEU A 191 1.62 3.81 -7.90
N LYS A 192 2.61 3.01 -7.53
CA LYS A 192 3.18 1.92 -8.33
C LYS A 192 2.70 0.60 -7.74
N ARG A 193 1.45 0.26 -8.00
CA ARG A 193 0.78 -0.91 -7.45
C ARG A 193 1.60 -2.18 -7.65
N CYS A 194 1.50 -3.10 -6.69
CA CYS A 194 2.21 -4.39 -6.75
C CYS A 194 1.41 -5.49 -6.06
N LEU A 195 1.74 -6.73 -6.40
CA LEU A 195 1.48 -7.89 -5.55
C LEU A 195 2.72 -8.11 -4.67
N MET A 196 2.50 -8.59 -3.46
CA MET A 196 3.59 -9.04 -2.59
C MET A 196 3.31 -10.47 -2.14
N PRO A 197 3.72 -11.48 -2.93
CA PRO A 197 3.73 -12.87 -2.47
C PRO A 197 4.79 -13.05 -1.39
N VAL A 198 4.38 -13.73 -0.33
CA VAL A 198 5.20 -14.18 0.80
C VAL A 198 5.11 -15.69 0.85
N TYR A 199 6.25 -16.36 0.89
CA TYR A 199 6.38 -17.81 0.83
C TYR A 199 6.67 -18.38 2.21
N ILE A 200 5.83 -19.31 2.64
CA ILE A 200 5.96 -20.01 3.92
C ILE A 200 6.15 -21.50 3.61
N ASP A 201 7.21 -22.08 4.15
CA ASP A 201 7.45 -23.53 4.02
C ASP A 201 6.41 -24.30 4.85
N LEU A 202 5.93 -25.41 4.30
CA LEU A 202 4.98 -26.30 4.96
C LEU A 202 5.65 -27.60 5.40
N GLU A 203 5.29 -28.08 6.58
CA GLU A 203 5.80 -29.35 7.07
C GLU A 203 5.29 -30.53 6.24
N GLY A 204 6.18 -31.49 5.97
CA GLY A 204 5.85 -32.73 5.31
C GLY A 204 5.63 -32.67 3.80
N THR A 205 5.95 -31.54 3.15
CA THR A 205 5.80 -31.36 1.69
C THR A 205 6.82 -30.36 1.16
N ASP A 206 7.10 -30.43 -0.14
CA ASP A 206 7.88 -29.41 -0.86
C ASP A 206 7.01 -28.23 -1.34
N ALA A 207 5.69 -28.33 -1.20
CA ALA A 207 4.77 -27.25 -1.51
C ALA A 207 4.86 -26.13 -0.45
N GLN A 208 4.65 -24.89 -0.87
CA GLN A 208 4.63 -23.74 0.02
C GLN A 208 3.23 -23.15 0.14
N LEU A 209 2.95 -22.48 1.27
CA LEU A 209 1.84 -21.55 1.39
C LEU A 209 2.30 -20.19 0.85
N VAL A 210 1.66 -19.72 -0.22
CA VAL A 210 1.95 -18.43 -0.86
C VAL A 210 0.86 -17.44 -0.49
N LEU A 211 1.22 -16.47 0.30
CA LEU A 211 0.34 -15.42 0.81
C LEU A 211 0.54 -14.15 0.00
N VAL A 212 -0.48 -13.73 -0.75
CA VAL A 212 -0.38 -12.59 -1.67
C VAL A 212 -1.11 -11.39 -1.07
N ASN A 213 -0.36 -10.46 -0.48
CA ASN A 213 -0.89 -9.16 -0.09
C ASN A 213 -0.94 -8.24 -1.31
N LEU A 214 -2.02 -7.47 -1.43
CA LEU A 214 -2.25 -6.59 -2.56
C LEU A 214 -2.97 -5.29 -2.16
N HIS A 215 -2.80 -4.27 -3.00
CA HIS A 215 -3.60 -3.06 -2.99
C HIS A 215 -3.75 -2.59 -4.44
N LEU A 216 -4.92 -2.88 -5.05
CA LEU A 216 -5.17 -2.64 -6.47
C LEU A 216 -5.57 -1.20 -6.76
N GLU A 217 -5.70 -0.87 -8.05
CA GLU A 217 -6.04 0.49 -8.50
C GLU A 217 -7.46 0.91 -8.08
N ALA A 218 -7.57 2.17 -7.66
CA ALA A 218 -8.81 2.76 -7.18
C ALA A 218 -9.43 3.75 -8.18
N TYR A 219 -8.59 4.56 -8.84
CA TYR A 219 -8.97 5.83 -9.46
C TYR A 219 -8.74 5.87 -10.97
N ASP A 220 -8.98 4.76 -11.67
CA ASP A 220 -8.92 4.73 -13.13
C ASP A 220 -10.33 4.53 -13.74
N ASP A 221 -10.39 4.51 -15.05
CA ASP A 221 -11.61 4.27 -15.83
C ASP A 221 -11.99 2.77 -15.98
N GLY A 222 -11.29 1.89 -15.27
CA GLY A 222 -11.49 0.44 -15.23
C GLY A 222 -10.48 -0.37 -16.02
N GLU A 223 -9.73 0.20 -16.96
CA GLU A 223 -8.71 -0.54 -17.72
C GLU A 223 -7.57 -1.01 -16.83
N GLY A 224 -7.09 -0.16 -15.92
CA GLY A 224 -6.06 -0.50 -14.94
C GLY A 224 -6.52 -1.55 -13.95
N LYS A 225 -7.74 -1.44 -13.42
CA LYS A 225 -8.36 -2.45 -12.54
C LYS A 225 -8.43 -3.81 -13.23
N ALA A 226 -8.90 -3.86 -14.47
CA ALA A 226 -8.99 -5.09 -15.25
C ALA A 226 -7.61 -5.72 -15.51
N ALA A 227 -6.63 -4.91 -15.91
CA ALA A 227 -5.27 -5.36 -16.18
C ALA A 227 -4.59 -5.90 -14.91
N GLN A 228 -4.78 -5.24 -13.77
CA GLN A 228 -4.22 -5.68 -12.49
C GLN A 228 -4.90 -6.96 -11.98
N THR A 229 -6.21 -7.08 -12.13
CA THR A 229 -6.95 -8.32 -11.80
C THR A 229 -6.51 -9.48 -12.67
N ALA A 230 -6.28 -9.26 -13.98
CA ALA A 230 -5.76 -10.30 -14.87
C ALA A 230 -4.34 -10.73 -14.48
N ALA A 231 -3.48 -9.80 -14.08
CA ALA A 231 -2.13 -10.10 -13.59
C ALA A 231 -2.17 -10.92 -12.29
N LEU A 232 -3.03 -10.55 -11.34
CA LEU A 232 -3.26 -11.32 -10.12
C LEU A 232 -3.70 -12.73 -10.44
N LYS A 233 -4.74 -12.89 -11.25
CA LYS A 233 -5.25 -14.21 -11.67
C LYS A 233 -4.14 -15.07 -12.27
N SER A 234 -3.38 -14.51 -13.21
CA SER A 234 -2.27 -15.23 -13.85
C SER A 234 -1.21 -15.68 -12.84
N PHE A 235 -0.88 -14.84 -11.86
CA PHE A 235 0.05 -15.20 -10.79
C PHE A 235 -0.48 -16.37 -9.94
N LEU A 236 -1.74 -16.29 -9.49
CA LEU A 236 -2.36 -17.32 -8.67
C LEU A 236 -2.40 -18.67 -9.40
N GLU A 237 -2.75 -18.66 -10.69
CA GLU A 237 -2.77 -19.86 -11.53
C GLU A 237 -1.37 -20.48 -11.70
N GLN A 238 -0.33 -19.66 -11.84
CA GLN A 238 1.06 -20.12 -11.93
C GLN A 238 1.54 -20.77 -10.63
N GLU A 239 1.26 -20.14 -9.47
CA GLU A 239 1.64 -20.72 -8.18
C GLU A 239 0.87 -22.02 -7.89
N TYR A 240 -0.42 -22.06 -8.20
CA TYR A 240 -1.22 -23.28 -8.09
C TYR A 240 -0.69 -24.41 -8.97
N ALA A 241 -0.28 -24.09 -10.20
CA ALA A 241 0.31 -25.07 -11.13
C ALA A 241 1.66 -25.63 -10.65
N LYS A 242 2.38 -24.91 -9.79
CA LYS A 242 3.60 -25.42 -9.12
C LYS A 242 3.28 -26.38 -7.97
N GLY A 243 2.02 -26.52 -7.58
CA GLY A 243 1.57 -27.32 -6.45
C GLY A 243 1.49 -26.56 -5.12
N ASN A 244 1.66 -25.24 -5.15
CA ASN A 244 1.58 -24.40 -3.96
C ASN A 244 0.12 -24.15 -3.53
N TYR A 245 -0.05 -23.89 -2.23
CA TYR A 245 -1.31 -23.39 -1.67
C TYR A 245 -1.29 -21.86 -1.73
N VAL A 246 -2.28 -21.25 -2.38
CA VAL A 246 -2.24 -19.80 -2.64
C VAL A 246 -3.45 -19.11 -2.05
N ILE A 247 -3.20 -18.05 -1.26
CA ILE A 247 -4.24 -17.19 -0.68
C ILE A 247 -3.91 -15.74 -1.04
N ALA A 248 -4.86 -15.03 -1.65
CA ALA A 248 -4.73 -13.61 -1.91
C ALA A 248 -5.72 -12.81 -1.05
N GLY A 249 -5.24 -11.70 -0.49
CA GLY A 249 -6.03 -10.79 0.31
C GLY A 249 -5.45 -9.38 0.27
N GLY A 250 -6.24 -8.41 0.70
CA GLY A 250 -5.83 -7.01 0.71
C GLY A 250 -6.94 -6.08 0.25
N ASP A 251 -6.56 -4.90 -0.19
CA ASP A 251 -7.49 -3.92 -0.72
C ASP A 251 -7.61 -4.05 -2.24
N PHE A 252 -8.71 -4.64 -2.67
CA PHE A 252 -8.99 -4.85 -4.10
C PHE A 252 -9.48 -3.58 -4.80
N ASN A 253 -9.98 -2.60 -4.07
CA ASN A 253 -10.64 -1.41 -4.62
C ASN A 253 -11.74 -1.75 -5.63
N GLN A 254 -12.45 -2.84 -5.40
CA GLN A 254 -13.52 -3.34 -6.24
C GLN A 254 -14.60 -4.01 -5.37
N THR A 255 -15.85 -3.88 -5.80
CA THR A 255 -16.97 -4.62 -5.20
C THR A 255 -17.10 -5.99 -5.84
N PHE A 256 -17.49 -6.99 -5.04
CA PHE A 256 -17.87 -8.30 -5.56
C PHE A 256 -19.18 -8.22 -6.33
N PRO A 257 -19.39 -9.06 -7.36
CA PRO A 257 -20.67 -9.17 -8.03
C PRO A 257 -21.81 -9.39 -7.02
N GLY A 258 -22.87 -8.56 -7.10
CA GLY A 258 -23.99 -8.58 -6.14
C GLY A 258 -23.69 -7.96 -4.78
N GLY A 259 -22.48 -7.43 -4.56
CA GLY A 259 -22.13 -6.78 -3.30
C GLY A 259 -22.98 -5.55 -3.00
N LEU A 260 -23.23 -4.73 -4.00
CA LEU A 260 -24.06 -3.51 -3.87
C LEU A 260 -25.54 -3.81 -3.67
N ASP A 261 -26.02 -4.96 -4.12
CA ASP A 261 -27.41 -5.38 -3.86
C ASP A 261 -27.61 -5.66 -2.37
N LYS A 262 -26.61 -6.23 -1.73
CA LYS A 262 -26.63 -6.57 -0.29
C LYS A 262 -26.20 -5.40 0.60
N TYR A 263 -25.27 -4.58 0.13
CA TYR A 263 -24.69 -3.44 0.83
C TYR A 263 -24.78 -2.20 -0.07
N PRO A 264 -25.98 -1.57 -0.19
CA PRO A 264 -26.15 -0.42 -1.06
C PRO A 264 -25.35 0.79 -0.56
N ILE A 265 -24.92 1.63 -1.50
CA ILE A 265 -24.29 2.90 -1.21
C ILE A 265 -25.26 3.76 -0.38
N LYS A 266 -24.79 4.26 0.75
CA LYS A 266 -25.60 5.06 1.67
C LYS A 266 -25.38 6.57 1.51
N ASN A 267 -24.34 6.95 0.84
CA ASN A 267 -23.97 8.35 0.61
C ASN A 267 -23.28 8.47 -0.75
N ASP A 268 -23.94 9.17 -1.68
CA ASP A 268 -23.45 9.37 -3.06
C ASP A 268 -22.23 10.30 -3.13
N ASP A 269 -21.91 11.02 -2.05
CA ASP A 269 -20.73 11.88 -1.97
C ASP A 269 -19.44 11.12 -1.64
N LEU A 270 -19.56 9.85 -1.21
CA LEU A 270 -18.40 9.01 -0.92
C LEU A 270 -17.90 8.29 -2.17
N TRP A 271 -16.59 8.17 -2.27
CA TRP A 271 -15.98 7.33 -3.29
C TRP A 271 -16.46 5.87 -3.14
N THR A 272 -16.83 5.26 -4.26
CA THR A 272 -17.25 3.86 -4.32
C THR A 272 -16.39 3.09 -5.32
N PRO A 273 -15.91 1.89 -4.95
CA PRO A 273 -15.05 1.07 -5.81
C PRO A 273 -15.78 0.46 -7.00
#